data_9417b2a930b36792c430d818416a297a
#
_entry.id   9417b2a930b36792c430d818416a297a
#
_cell.length_a   1.000
_cell.length_b   1.000
_cell.length_c   1.000
_cell.angle_alpha   90.00
_cell.angle_beta   90.00
_cell.angle_gamma   90.00
#
_symmetry.space_group_name_H-M   'P 1'
#
loop_
_entity.id
_entity.type
_entity.pdbx_description
1 polymer ?
#
loop_
_entity_poly.entity_id
_entity_poly.type
_entity_poly.pdbx_seq_one_letter_code
_entity_poly.pdbx_strand_id
1 'polypeptide(L)'
;MNTNDIWLIAGLGNPEAKYDGTRHNAGFAALDYLSGKWGISVSKTKFQGLWGQGEVDGHKVVLLKPLTYMNLSGDSIAPMAGFFKIPADHVIVLCDDITQNPGKLRIRPSGSAGGHNGLKSIIARLGGDGFPRIRIGVGAKPRPDYDLADWVLGKFPAEDAKAITDRYADLEAAANLIMDGKLSLAQSKYNG
;
A
#
# COMPACT_ATOMS: atom_id res chain seq x y z
N MET A 1 -13.63 -17.79 -17.14
CA MET A 1 -13.40 -16.77 -16.12
C MET A 1 -13.40 -17.41 -14.75
N ASN A 2 -12.31 -17.30 -14.05
CA ASN A 2 -12.23 -17.81 -12.69
C ASN A 2 -13.10 -16.91 -11.80
N THR A 3 -14.20 -17.46 -11.25
CA THR A 3 -15.14 -16.73 -10.38
C THR A 3 -14.49 -16.23 -9.08
N ASN A 4 -13.20 -16.57 -8.85
CA ASN A 4 -12.43 -16.24 -7.65
C ASN A 4 -11.29 -15.26 -7.91
N ASP A 5 -11.31 -14.50 -9.01
CA ASP A 5 -10.30 -13.50 -9.30
C ASP A 5 -10.61 -12.22 -8.51
N ILE A 6 -10.33 -12.26 -7.20
CA ILE A 6 -10.48 -11.13 -6.30
C ILE A 6 -9.07 -10.64 -5.94
N TRP A 7 -8.91 -9.32 -5.97
CA TRP A 7 -7.68 -8.66 -5.54
C TRP A 7 -7.93 -7.89 -4.25
N LEU A 8 -6.95 -7.90 -3.37
CA LEU A 8 -6.93 -7.06 -2.18
C LEU A 8 -5.85 -6.00 -2.36
N ILE A 9 -6.21 -4.73 -2.26
CA ILE A 9 -5.25 -3.63 -2.22
C ILE A 9 -5.33 -3.00 -0.85
N ALA A 10 -4.23 -3.05 -0.11
CA ALA A 10 -4.13 -2.52 1.25
C ALA A 10 -3.16 -1.35 1.28
N GLY A 11 -3.60 -0.22 1.77
CA GLY A 11 -2.73 0.93 2.04
C GLY A 11 -2.36 0.97 3.52
N LEU A 12 -1.06 1.06 3.81
CA LEU A 12 -0.56 1.04 5.18
C LEU A 12 -0.47 2.44 5.79
N GLY A 13 -0.71 2.51 7.10
CA GLY A 13 -0.62 3.73 7.87
C GLY A 13 -1.03 3.51 9.31
N ASN A 14 -1.02 4.59 10.08
CA ASN A 14 -1.53 4.63 11.46
C ASN A 14 -2.87 5.36 11.50
N PRO A 15 -3.85 4.87 12.30
CA PRO A 15 -5.25 5.27 12.15
C PRO A 15 -5.63 6.63 12.72
N GLU A 16 -4.84 7.20 13.62
CA GLU A 16 -5.22 8.44 14.29
C GLU A 16 -4.99 9.66 13.40
N ALA A 17 -5.85 10.67 13.52
CA ALA A 17 -5.80 11.88 12.69
C ALA A 17 -4.45 12.63 12.79
N LYS A 18 -3.75 12.52 13.92
CA LYS A 18 -2.42 13.13 14.08
C LYS A 18 -1.37 12.59 13.11
N TYR A 19 -1.62 11.41 12.54
CA TYR A 19 -0.71 10.79 11.56
C TYR A 19 -1.06 11.12 10.11
N ASP A 20 -2.16 11.83 9.87
CA ASP A 20 -2.54 12.25 8.53
C ASP A 20 -1.45 13.14 7.93
N GLY A 21 -1.10 12.88 6.68
CA GLY A 21 -0.06 13.65 5.99
C GLY A 21 1.37 13.32 6.43
N THR A 22 1.57 12.30 7.26
CA THR A 22 2.91 11.82 7.61
C THR A 22 3.48 10.91 6.54
N ARG A 23 4.79 10.76 6.53
CA ARG A 23 5.49 9.87 5.58
C ARG A 23 5.01 8.43 5.71
N HIS A 24 4.82 7.97 6.94
CA HIS A 24 4.39 6.58 7.20
C HIS A 24 2.95 6.30 6.74
N ASN A 25 2.14 7.34 6.55
CA ASN A 25 0.76 7.21 6.05
C ASN A 25 0.66 7.40 4.53
N ALA A 26 1.78 7.35 3.80
CA ALA A 26 1.75 7.45 2.33
C ALA A 26 0.89 6.35 1.70
N GLY A 27 0.86 5.16 2.28
CA GLY A 27 -0.01 4.07 1.82
C GLY A 27 -1.50 4.39 2.00
N PHE A 28 -1.88 4.94 3.15
CA PHE A 28 -3.27 5.38 3.39
C PHE A 28 -3.70 6.43 2.38
N ALA A 29 -2.86 7.43 2.12
CA ALA A 29 -3.18 8.50 1.18
C ALA A 29 -3.35 7.96 -0.25
N ALA A 30 -2.49 7.05 -0.69
CA ALA A 30 -2.60 6.42 -1.99
C ALA A 30 -3.87 5.58 -2.10
N LEU A 31 -4.24 4.85 -1.05
CA LEU A 31 -5.48 4.08 -1.05
C LEU A 31 -6.71 4.99 -1.12
N ASP A 32 -6.70 6.11 -0.41
CA ASP A 32 -7.77 7.09 -0.47
C ASP A 32 -7.94 7.64 -1.90
N TYR A 33 -6.83 7.86 -2.60
CA TYR A 33 -6.88 8.25 -4.01
C TYR A 33 -7.57 7.18 -4.86
N LEU A 34 -7.18 5.91 -4.71
CA LEU A 34 -7.79 4.81 -5.45
C LEU A 34 -9.29 4.68 -5.14
N SER A 35 -9.64 4.80 -3.87
CA SER A 35 -11.05 4.79 -3.42
C SER A 35 -11.87 5.84 -4.16
N GLY A 36 -11.40 7.07 -4.19
CA GLY A 36 -12.07 8.17 -4.89
C GLY A 36 -12.12 7.96 -6.40
N LYS A 37 -11.02 7.53 -6.98
CA LYS A 37 -10.90 7.34 -8.44
C LYS A 37 -11.78 6.22 -8.95
N TRP A 38 -11.85 5.13 -8.20
CA TRP A 38 -12.62 3.93 -8.60
C TRP A 38 -14.05 3.93 -8.08
N GLY A 39 -14.43 4.93 -7.29
CA GLY A 39 -15.77 5.01 -6.72
C GLY A 39 -16.08 3.89 -5.72
N ILE A 40 -15.07 3.39 -5.02
CA ILE A 40 -15.22 2.35 -4.01
C ILE A 40 -15.12 3.00 -2.63
N SER A 41 -16.24 3.01 -1.89
CA SER A 41 -16.27 3.57 -0.54
C SER A 41 -15.57 2.64 0.46
N VAL A 42 -14.56 3.13 1.16
CA VAL A 42 -13.80 2.41 2.18
C VAL A 42 -14.31 2.83 3.55
N SER A 43 -15.52 2.35 3.91
CA SER A 43 -16.26 2.83 5.08
C SER A 43 -16.80 1.73 5.99
N LYS A 44 -16.73 0.47 5.58
CA LYS A 44 -17.15 -0.66 6.42
C LYS A 44 -16.01 -1.06 7.35
N THR A 45 -16.34 -1.59 8.52
CA THR A 45 -15.33 -2.08 9.48
C THR A 45 -15.37 -3.59 9.57
N LYS A 46 -14.19 -4.22 9.48
CA LYS A 46 -13.99 -5.66 9.66
C LYS A 46 -12.52 -5.94 9.85
N PHE A 47 -12.20 -6.96 10.64
CA PHE A 47 -10.81 -7.39 10.88
C PHE A 47 -9.89 -6.20 11.22
N GLN A 48 -10.33 -5.33 12.11
CA GLN A 48 -9.56 -4.15 12.54
C GLN A 48 -9.13 -3.25 11.38
N GLY A 49 -10.00 -3.11 10.38
CA GLY A 49 -9.72 -2.26 9.22
C GLY A 49 -10.96 -1.60 8.64
N LEU A 50 -10.76 -0.53 7.90
CA LEU A 50 -11.77 0.07 7.04
C LEU A 50 -11.64 -0.53 5.66
N TRP A 51 -12.75 -0.97 5.09
CA TRP A 51 -12.72 -1.65 3.80
C TRP A 51 -13.95 -1.34 2.96
N GLY A 52 -13.84 -1.65 1.69
CA GLY A 52 -14.92 -1.62 0.74
C GLY A 52 -14.58 -2.50 -0.44
N GLN A 53 -15.58 -2.83 -1.25
CA GLN A 53 -15.37 -3.67 -2.42
C GLN A 53 -16.09 -3.10 -3.63
N GLY A 54 -15.58 -3.40 -4.80
CA GLY A 54 -16.14 -2.97 -6.05
C GLY A 54 -15.52 -3.72 -7.22
N GLU A 55 -15.75 -3.19 -8.41
CA GLU A 55 -15.23 -3.77 -9.64
C GLU A 55 -14.43 -2.71 -10.40
N VAL A 56 -13.24 -3.08 -10.87
CA VAL A 56 -12.34 -2.20 -11.61
C VAL A 56 -11.85 -2.95 -12.84
N ASP A 57 -12.25 -2.50 -14.02
CA ASP A 57 -11.84 -3.08 -15.31
C ASP A 57 -12.04 -4.62 -15.36
N GLY A 58 -13.16 -5.09 -14.83
CA GLY A 58 -13.50 -6.51 -14.80
C GLY A 58 -12.95 -7.30 -13.63
N HIS A 59 -12.10 -6.69 -12.80
CA HIS A 59 -11.57 -7.33 -11.58
C HIS A 59 -12.41 -6.98 -10.37
N LYS A 60 -12.64 -7.96 -9.50
CA LYS A 60 -13.21 -7.71 -8.18
C LYS A 60 -12.09 -7.22 -7.27
N VAL A 61 -12.31 -6.09 -6.61
CA VAL A 61 -11.29 -5.43 -5.80
C VAL A 61 -11.85 -5.14 -4.41
N VAL A 62 -11.08 -5.54 -3.40
CA VAL A 62 -11.28 -5.13 -2.01
C VAL A 62 -10.21 -4.10 -1.67
N LEU A 63 -10.63 -2.93 -1.21
CA LEU A 63 -9.74 -1.90 -0.70
C LEU A 63 -9.75 -1.93 0.82
N LEU A 64 -8.58 -1.85 1.45
CA LEU A 64 -8.43 -1.98 2.89
C LEU A 64 -7.44 -0.97 3.44
N LYS A 65 -7.83 -0.28 4.52
CA LYS A 65 -6.95 0.52 5.37
C LYS A 65 -6.89 -0.17 6.74
N PRO A 66 -5.81 -0.91 7.06
CA PRO A 66 -5.67 -1.47 8.41
C PRO A 66 -5.66 -0.38 9.47
N LEU A 67 -6.44 -0.57 10.55
CA LEU A 67 -6.49 0.37 11.68
C LEU A 67 -5.74 -0.18 12.89
N THR A 68 -4.82 -1.10 12.67
CA THR A 68 -4.09 -1.86 13.69
C THR A 68 -2.85 -1.16 14.23
N TYR A 69 -2.51 0.01 13.78
CA TYR A 69 -1.15 0.56 13.79
C TYR A 69 -0.22 -0.22 12.84
N MET A 70 0.85 0.44 12.41
CA MET A 70 1.73 -0.04 11.34
C MET A 70 2.33 -1.42 11.64
N ASN A 71 2.85 -1.62 12.83
CA ASN A 71 3.52 -2.86 13.20
C ASN A 71 2.60 -4.08 13.32
N LEU A 72 1.30 -3.89 13.25
CA LEU A 72 0.29 -4.96 13.30
C LEU A 72 -0.55 -5.04 12.02
N SER A 73 -0.07 -4.46 10.92
CA SER A 73 -0.82 -4.40 9.64
C SER A 73 -1.28 -5.77 9.17
N GLY A 74 -0.48 -6.82 9.38
CA GLY A 74 -0.82 -8.18 9.01
C GLY A 74 -2.03 -8.74 9.77
N ASP A 75 -2.32 -8.24 10.97
CA ASP A 75 -3.47 -8.66 11.77
C ASP A 75 -4.82 -8.28 11.14
N SER A 76 -4.81 -7.29 10.24
CA SER A 76 -5.97 -6.91 9.44
C SER A 76 -5.95 -7.56 8.05
N ILE A 77 -4.80 -7.55 7.38
CA ILE A 77 -4.67 -8.02 5.99
C ILE A 77 -4.86 -9.52 5.89
N ALA A 78 -4.24 -10.32 6.75
CA ALA A 78 -4.31 -11.77 6.65
C ALA A 78 -5.74 -12.31 6.87
N PRO A 79 -6.51 -11.88 7.89
CA PRO A 79 -7.89 -12.32 8.03
C PRO A 79 -8.78 -11.86 6.87
N MET A 80 -8.57 -10.65 6.34
CA MET A 80 -9.33 -10.14 5.20
C MET A 80 -9.08 -10.99 3.95
N ALA A 81 -7.82 -11.30 3.66
CA ALA A 81 -7.46 -12.17 2.54
C ALA A 81 -8.06 -13.57 2.72
N GLY A 82 -8.02 -14.13 3.92
CA GLY A 82 -8.61 -15.44 4.22
C GLY A 82 -10.11 -15.47 4.05
N PHE A 83 -10.79 -14.42 4.47
CA PHE A 83 -12.25 -14.32 4.38
C PHE A 83 -12.73 -14.35 2.91
N PHE A 84 -12.05 -13.62 2.04
CA PHE A 84 -12.37 -13.58 0.60
C PHE A 84 -11.63 -14.66 -0.20
N LYS A 85 -10.83 -15.50 0.45
CA LYS A 85 -10.01 -16.55 -0.19
C LYS A 85 -9.09 -15.97 -1.26
N ILE A 86 -8.45 -14.85 -0.94
CA ILE A 86 -7.52 -14.16 -1.84
C ILE A 86 -6.12 -14.72 -1.60
N PRO A 87 -5.45 -15.26 -2.64
CA PRO A 87 -4.07 -15.75 -2.49
C PRO A 87 -3.10 -14.59 -2.30
N ALA A 88 -1.94 -14.88 -1.72
CA ALA A 88 -0.94 -13.86 -1.42
C ALA A 88 -0.51 -13.06 -2.66
N ASP A 89 -0.38 -13.70 -3.80
CA ASP A 89 0.01 -13.02 -5.05
C ASP A 89 -1.08 -12.10 -5.61
N HIS A 90 -2.27 -12.10 -5.04
CA HIS A 90 -3.35 -11.15 -5.33
C HIS A 90 -3.53 -10.10 -4.24
N VAL A 91 -2.58 -9.96 -3.33
CA VAL A 91 -2.56 -8.90 -2.31
C VAL A 91 -1.55 -7.85 -2.72
N ILE A 92 -2.00 -6.66 -3.10
CA ILE A 92 -1.14 -5.52 -3.43
C ILE A 92 -1.05 -4.62 -2.21
N VAL A 93 0.17 -4.38 -1.72
CA VAL A 93 0.41 -3.53 -0.56
C VAL A 93 1.01 -2.20 -1.00
N LEU A 94 0.41 -1.10 -0.56
CA LEU A 94 0.91 0.25 -0.77
C LEU A 94 1.57 0.73 0.52
N CYS A 95 2.85 1.09 0.45
CA CYS A 95 3.61 1.50 1.65
C CYS A 95 4.67 2.54 1.31
N ASP A 96 5.13 3.24 2.34
CA ASP A 96 6.22 4.20 2.25
C ASP A 96 7.58 3.52 2.07
N ASP A 97 8.51 4.22 1.43
CA ASP A 97 9.89 3.76 1.20
C ASP A 97 10.87 4.90 1.45
N ILE A 98 11.66 4.77 2.52
CA ILE A 98 12.65 5.76 2.90
C ILE A 98 13.93 5.70 2.06
N THR A 99 14.07 4.70 1.21
CA THR A 99 15.26 4.54 0.35
C THR A 99 15.10 5.22 -1.02
N GLN A 100 13.91 5.76 -1.31
CA GLN A 100 13.60 6.42 -2.57
C GLN A 100 13.23 7.88 -2.35
N ASN A 101 13.60 8.73 -3.29
CA ASN A 101 13.19 10.13 -3.28
C ASN A 101 11.67 10.27 -3.36
N PRO A 102 11.10 11.36 -2.81
CA PRO A 102 9.66 11.57 -2.83
C PRO A 102 9.07 11.46 -4.24
N GLY A 103 8.03 10.64 -4.36
CA GLY A 103 7.33 10.41 -5.63
C GLY A 103 7.88 9.28 -6.48
N LYS A 104 9.06 8.75 -6.18
CA LYS A 104 9.53 7.56 -6.89
C LYS A 104 8.73 6.34 -6.47
N LEU A 105 8.37 5.51 -7.44
CA LEU A 105 7.66 4.26 -7.19
C LEU A 105 8.60 3.07 -7.37
N ARG A 106 8.43 2.07 -6.52
CA ARG A 106 9.14 0.80 -6.66
C ARG A 106 8.14 -0.33 -6.56
N ILE A 107 7.92 -1.02 -7.67
CA ILE A 107 7.02 -2.15 -7.78
C ILE A 107 7.83 -3.43 -7.66
N ARG A 108 7.41 -4.34 -6.77
CA ARG A 108 8.06 -5.63 -6.52
C ARG A 108 7.01 -6.72 -6.41
N PRO A 109 7.22 -7.91 -7.01
CA PRO A 109 6.30 -9.04 -6.84
C PRO A 109 6.44 -9.72 -5.49
N SER A 110 7.57 -9.53 -4.82
CA SER A 110 7.93 -10.16 -3.56
C SER A 110 9.13 -9.43 -2.96
N GLY A 111 9.60 -9.89 -1.82
CA GLY A 111 10.83 -9.41 -1.23
C GLY A 111 10.74 -9.19 0.26
N SER A 112 11.91 -8.97 0.89
CA SER A 112 12.01 -8.74 2.32
C SER A 112 11.33 -7.44 2.74
N ALA A 113 11.10 -7.28 4.03
CA ALA A 113 10.50 -6.06 4.58
C ALA A 113 11.44 -4.85 4.49
N GLY A 114 12.75 -5.04 4.36
CA GLY A 114 13.72 -3.95 4.30
C GLY A 114 13.66 -3.01 5.49
N GLY A 115 13.34 -3.51 6.67
CA GLY A 115 13.20 -2.71 7.89
C GLY A 115 11.81 -2.10 8.10
N HIS A 116 10.89 -2.23 7.16
CA HIS A 116 9.53 -1.68 7.28
C HIS A 116 8.67 -2.58 8.19
N ASN A 117 8.22 -2.06 9.32
CA ASN A 117 7.50 -2.84 10.33
C ASN A 117 6.15 -3.36 9.85
N GLY A 118 5.45 -2.61 9.00
CA GLY A 118 4.20 -3.07 8.39
C GLY A 118 4.41 -4.27 7.49
N LEU A 119 5.43 -4.24 6.64
CA LEU A 119 5.76 -5.37 5.78
C LEU A 119 6.20 -6.60 6.59
N LYS A 120 6.96 -6.40 7.67
CA LYS A 120 7.33 -7.50 8.58
C LYS A 120 6.11 -8.22 9.13
N SER A 121 5.12 -7.45 9.59
CA SER A 121 3.86 -7.98 10.11
C SER A 121 3.10 -8.79 9.05
N ILE A 122 3.01 -8.27 7.84
CA ILE A 122 2.30 -8.93 6.75
C ILE A 122 3.00 -10.25 6.38
N ILE A 123 4.33 -10.23 6.23
CA ILE A 123 5.10 -11.43 5.90
C ILE A 123 4.88 -12.52 6.96
N ALA A 124 4.92 -12.14 8.24
CA ALA A 124 4.69 -13.08 9.34
C ALA A 124 3.28 -13.67 9.30
N ARG A 125 2.27 -12.85 9.05
CA ARG A 125 0.87 -13.29 9.11
C ARG A 125 0.40 -14.01 7.85
N LEU A 126 0.93 -13.67 6.67
CA LEU A 126 0.64 -14.39 5.44
C LEU A 126 1.49 -15.66 5.28
N GLY A 127 2.55 -15.80 6.07
CA GLY A 127 3.44 -16.95 5.99
C GLY A 127 4.46 -16.88 4.85
N GLY A 128 4.75 -15.68 4.35
CA GLY A 128 5.74 -15.48 3.29
C GLY A 128 5.69 -14.09 2.68
N ASP A 129 6.65 -13.80 1.82
CA ASP A 129 6.84 -12.48 1.19
C ASP A 129 6.29 -12.40 -0.24
N GLY A 130 5.58 -13.43 -0.70
CA GLY A 130 5.11 -13.57 -2.10
C GLY A 130 3.86 -12.75 -2.42
N PHE A 131 3.81 -11.49 -2.01
CA PHE A 131 2.74 -10.56 -2.35
C PHE A 131 3.32 -9.33 -3.06
N PRO A 132 2.69 -8.84 -4.14
CA PRO A 132 3.16 -7.63 -4.81
C PRO A 132 2.99 -6.40 -3.92
N ARG A 133 3.91 -5.46 -4.09
CA ARG A 133 3.87 -4.20 -3.37
C ARG A 133 4.29 -3.05 -4.27
N ILE A 134 3.66 -1.91 -4.06
CA ILE A 134 4.06 -0.65 -4.65
C ILE A 134 4.60 0.21 -3.51
N ARG A 135 5.90 0.40 -3.50
CA ARG A 135 6.58 1.22 -2.51
C ARG A 135 6.64 2.65 -3.01
N ILE A 136 6.25 3.58 -2.16
CA ILE A 136 6.13 5.00 -2.48
C ILE A 136 7.29 5.73 -1.81
N GLY A 137 8.18 6.32 -2.58
CA GLY A 137 9.31 7.07 -2.05
C GLY A 137 8.86 8.25 -1.22
N VAL A 138 9.42 8.38 -0.02
CA VAL A 138 9.14 9.47 0.93
C VAL A 138 10.40 10.23 1.32
N GLY A 139 11.55 9.81 0.83
CA GLY A 139 12.83 10.42 1.12
C GLY A 139 13.53 9.82 2.33
N ALA A 140 14.86 9.86 2.28
CA ALA A 140 15.71 9.41 3.37
C ALA A 140 15.78 10.45 4.49
N LYS A 141 15.99 9.99 5.71
CA LYS A 141 16.20 10.90 6.84
C LYS A 141 17.43 11.78 6.57
N PRO A 142 17.43 13.03 7.09
CA PRO A 142 18.40 14.04 6.67
C PRO A 142 19.84 13.75 7.14
N ARG A 143 20.02 12.91 8.16
CA ARG A 143 21.33 12.50 8.68
C ARG A 143 21.24 11.14 9.36
N PRO A 144 22.33 10.36 9.44
CA PRO A 144 22.30 8.99 9.98
C PRO A 144 21.83 8.89 11.43
N ASP A 145 22.09 9.93 12.25
CA ASP A 145 21.72 9.96 13.67
C ASP A 145 20.27 10.45 13.92
N TYR A 146 19.54 10.85 12.87
CA TYR A 146 18.14 11.22 13.00
C TYR A 146 17.31 9.97 13.33
N ASP A 147 16.42 10.06 14.31
CA ASP A 147 15.55 8.94 14.69
C ASP A 147 14.62 8.56 13.56
N LEU A 148 14.60 7.27 13.18
CA LEU A 148 13.80 6.80 12.04
C LEU A 148 12.30 6.93 12.33
N ALA A 149 11.85 6.62 13.56
CA ALA A 149 10.45 6.76 13.93
C ALA A 149 10.01 8.22 13.82
N ASP A 150 10.82 9.16 14.31
CA ASP A 150 10.52 10.59 14.17
C ASP A 150 10.44 11.00 12.70
N TRP A 151 11.32 10.47 11.85
CA TRP A 151 11.30 10.78 10.43
C TRP A 151 10.02 10.33 9.74
N VAL A 152 9.64 9.05 9.88
CA VAL A 152 8.47 8.52 9.19
C VAL A 152 7.15 9.03 9.77
N LEU A 153 7.13 9.46 11.03
CA LEU A 153 5.97 10.09 11.66
C LEU A 153 5.93 11.61 11.43
N GLY A 154 6.93 12.15 10.74
CA GLY A 154 6.96 13.55 10.34
C GLY A 154 6.11 13.82 9.11
N LYS A 155 5.58 15.04 9.01
CA LYS A 155 4.77 15.46 7.86
C LYS A 155 5.66 15.85 6.68
N PHE A 156 5.11 15.70 5.48
CA PHE A 156 5.79 16.12 4.26
C PHE A 156 5.88 17.65 4.14
N PRO A 157 7.03 18.18 3.67
CA PRO A 157 7.03 19.50 3.06
C PRO A 157 6.08 19.52 1.85
N ALA A 158 5.53 20.70 1.54
CA ALA A 158 4.55 20.84 0.45
C ALA A 158 5.08 20.32 -0.89
N GLU A 159 6.35 20.56 -1.20
CA GLU A 159 6.98 20.11 -2.45
C GLU A 159 7.07 18.58 -2.54
N ASP A 160 7.36 17.91 -1.42
CA ASP A 160 7.44 16.45 -1.36
C ASP A 160 6.04 15.83 -1.48
N ALA A 161 5.05 16.39 -0.79
CA ALA A 161 3.66 15.97 -0.91
C ALA A 161 3.18 16.09 -2.36
N LYS A 162 3.51 17.19 -3.04
CA LYS A 162 3.15 17.38 -4.45
C LYS A 162 3.83 16.34 -5.35
N ALA A 163 5.12 16.08 -5.14
CA ALA A 163 5.84 15.07 -5.92
C ALA A 163 5.19 13.69 -5.83
N ILE A 164 4.63 13.35 -4.67
CA ILE A 164 3.93 12.08 -4.46
C ILE A 164 2.54 12.11 -5.14
N THR A 165 1.75 13.16 -4.93
CA THR A 165 0.42 13.25 -5.52
C THR A 165 0.49 13.28 -7.05
N ASP A 166 1.53 13.84 -7.63
CA ASP A 166 1.74 13.85 -9.09
C ASP A 166 1.95 12.43 -9.65
N ARG A 167 2.25 11.44 -8.80
CA ARG A 167 2.46 10.05 -9.22
C ARG A 167 1.24 9.14 -8.99
N TYR A 168 0.15 9.66 -8.45
CA TYR A 168 -1.01 8.82 -8.15
C TYR A 168 -1.65 8.19 -9.40
N ALA A 169 -1.68 8.91 -10.51
CA ALA A 169 -2.17 8.35 -11.77
C ALA A 169 -1.28 7.18 -12.24
N ASP A 170 0.03 7.29 -12.08
CA ASP A 170 0.96 6.21 -12.40
C ASP A 170 0.80 5.01 -11.44
N LEU A 171 0.56 5.30 -10.16
CA LEU A 171 0.30 4.26 -9.16
C LEU A 171 -0.96 3.47 -9.50
N GLU A 172 -2.02 4.16 -9.89
CA GLU A 172 -3.26 3.53 -10.34
C GLU A 172 -3.02 2.66 -11.57
N ALA A 173 -2.32 3.20 -12.57
CA ALA A 173 -2.00 2.45 -13.78
C ALA A 173 -1.15 1.20 -13.47
N ALA A 174 -0.20 1.33 -12.55
CA ALA A 174 0.61 0.20 -12.10
C ALA A 174 -0.25 -0.88 -11.42
N ALA A 175 -1.17 -0.49 -10.54
CA ALA A 175 -2.07 -1.43 -9.89
C ALA A 175 -2.95 -2.17 -10.91
N ASN A 176 -3.46 -1.47 -11.92
CA ASN A 176 -4.24 -2.08 -13.00
C ASN A 176 -3.42 -3.09 -13.78
N LEU A 177 -2.18 -2.78 -14.11
CA LEU A 177 -1.29 -3.71 -14.82
C LEU A 177 -0.99 -4.96 -13.98
N ILE A 178 -0.78 -4.80 -12.67
CA ILE A 178 -0.57 -5.95 -11.78
C ILE A 178 -1.80 -6.87 -11.81
N MET A 179 -2.99 -6.30 -11.69
CA MET A 179 -4.24 -7.08 -11.73
C MET A 179 -4.46 -7.75 -13.09
N ASP A 180 -3.96 -7.16 -14.16
CA ASP A 180 -4.02 -7.74 -15.52
C ASP A 180 -2.94 -8.81 -15.75
N GLY A 181 -2.16 -9.16 -14.74
CA GLY A 181 -1.07 -10.15 -14.89
C GLY A 181 0.17 -9.60 -15.59
N LYS A 182 0.33 -8.27 -15.64
CA LYS A 182 1.41 -7.58 -16.37
C LYS A 182 2.34 -6.82 -15.41
N LEU A 183 2.75 -7.47 -14.32
CA LEU A 183 3.59 -6.84 -13.29
C LEU A 183 4.93 -6.38 -13.89
N SER A 184 5.56 -7.19 -14.74
CA SER A 184 6.83 -6.80 -15.37
C SER A 184 6.71 -5.54 -16.21
N LEU A 185 5.58 -5.37 -16.90
CA LEU A 185 5.31 -4.15 -17.67
C LEU A 185 5.10 -2.95 -16.72
N ALA A 186 4.42 -3.15 -15.61
CA ALA A 186 4.27 -2.11 -14.59
C ALA A 186 5.65 -1.65 -14.07
N GLN A 187 6.55 -2.60 -13.79
CA GLN A 187 7.92 -2.28 -13.38
C GLN A 187 8.67 -1.47 -14.46
N SER A 188 8.60 -1.90 -15.71
CA SER A 188 9.27 -1.20 -16.82
C SER A 188 8.80 0.24 -16.97
N LYS A 189 7.50 0.48 -16.81
CA LYS A 189 6.90 1.80 -17.04
C LYS A 189 7.00 2.74 -15.85
N TYR A 190 6.89 2.23 -14.62
CA TYR A 190 6.61 3.09 -13.47
C TYR A 190 7.65 3.00 -12.36
N ASN A 191 8.60 2.05 -12.37
CA ASN A 191 9.71 2.06 -11.43
C ASN A 191 10.60 3.29 -11.71
N GLY A 192 10.82 4.09 -10.67
CA GLY A 192 11.63 5.30 -10.78
C GLY A 192 10.94 6.63 -10.68
#